data_1e24dac02d0f21c7c1d2c42ca7098b65
#
_entry.id   1e24dac02d0f21c7c1d2c42ca7098b65
#
_cell.length_a   1.000
_cell.length_b   1.000
_cell.length_c   1.000
_cell.angle_alpha   90.00
_cell.angle_beta   90.00
_cell.angle_gamma   90.00
#
_symmetry.space_group_name_H-M   'P 1'
#
loop_
_entity.id
_entity.type
_entity.pdbx_description
1 polymer ?
#
loop_
_entity_poly.entity_id
_entity_poly.type
_entity_poly.pdbx_seq_one_letter_code
_entity_poly.pdbx_strand_id
1 'polypeptide(L)'
;MMKNLLISLMMLTTVAFAHATDFKYQWHHTIYGQTKAGNTPVSVVQTADGNYVTFNSFGSNTLTGTQLYFDGQPLQDAQGQNIEGCPYQGTNQNSVNDNLLLQKMNAGTGALMWTVYSDKGYLYNNKSIYPTPDGGVIFVGDVRNFANKTEPTLFRMIGADGQKTEVGYTPAGNDHNSIEGVIAKINKDGKVEWAKLIATTTHPTVNGTHFGGYAIYYKGLVVDRKGNIYVCGNYMSSVTFVKRDGTKETHEAKNTAAWDGSIQTSAGDPFIAKLDKDGYLLRFMTEDESNVKFATFDKMVVKDGTLYVSGRLQGDGAATIKFGNTTLQPNDCWNLIYASVKTEDLSLNYIKMLVAGKFDGKSYAVQNMNLQYYNGSLYMTGLMTGSLADDATSTPFIATTSKMREAFIVKVEAKSGNRLAAGIDGQSITAAYAVVETKDPTTVWVYGYHSFAKVRLNKYTLTEGKLVKGTEEIVLDKASVGVLGAPLIDGNAFVSVARVSNNAGKILGVTGEPTKFYSWGIVLTKHTCDDILAENGKTTGIQDVSVLKDKVGNCDVYTLTGVLIKRAKTMADATNGLNPGLYIIGGKKVIVK
;
A
#
# COMPACT_ATOMS: atom_id res chain seq x y z
N MET A 1 41.69 -55.20 13.56
CA MET A 1 42.09 -53.94 12.90
C MET A 1 41.20 -53.60 11.67
N MET A 2 39.93 -54.08 11.61
CA MET A 2 39.01 -53.89 10.47
C MET A 2 37.62 -53.46 10.87
N LYS A 3 37.43 -52.91 12.09
CA LYS A 3 36.14 -52.39 12.56
C LYS A 3 36.05 -50.83 12.62
N ASN A 4 37.17 -50.14 12.41
CA ASN A 4 37.18 -48.65 12.49
C ASN A 4 37.24 -47.96 11.13
N LEU A 5 37.13 -48.70 10.02
CA LEU A 5 37.15 -48.11 8.67
C LEU A 5 35.75 -47.93 8.06
N LEU A 6 34.71 -48.46 8.74
CA LEU A 6 33.32 -48.34 8.22
C LEU A 6 32.54 -47.14 8.82
N ILE A 7 33.09 -46.48 9.84
CA ILE A 7 32.41 -45.32 10.47
C ILE A 7 32.86 -43.99 9.84
N SER A 8 34.03 -43.97 9.16
CA SER A 8 34.53 -42.74 8.51
C SER A 8 34.01 -42.49 7.09
N LEU A 9 33.23 -43.42 6.51
CA LEU A 9 32.68 -43.25 5.15
C LEU A 9 31.19 -42.91 5.13
N MET A 10 30.56 -42.70 6.30
CA MET A 10 29.17 -42.29 6.41
C MET A 10 28.99 -40.80 6.76
N MET A 11 30.06 -40.00 6.79
CA MET A 11 30.01 -38.60 7.14
C MET A 11 30.40 -37.62 6.02
N LEU A 12 30.35 -38.02 4.75
CA LEU A 12 30.69 -37.11 3.66
C LEU A 12 29.81 -37.32 2.44
N THR A 13 28.48 -37.33 2.63
CA THR A 13 27.53 -36.94 1.57
C THR A 13 26.41 -36.09 2.17
N THR A 14 26.76 -34.95 2.75
CA THR A 14 25.84 -33.81 2.67
C THR A 14 25.89 -33.39 1.21
N VAL A 15 25.15 -34.10 0.36
CA VAL A 15 24.68 -33.54 -0.90
C VAL A 15 23.92 -32.30 -0.49
N ALA A 16 24.52 -31.15 -0.71
CA ALA A 16 23.79 -29.91 -0.76
C ALA A 16 22.76 -30.07 -1.91
N PHE A 17 21.59 -30.60 -1.58
CA PHE A 17 20.45 -30.38 -2.45
C PHE A 17 20.35 -28.88 -2.56
N ALA A 18 20.77 -28.34 -3.69
CA ALA A 18 20.33 -27.00 -4.10
C ALA A 18 18.80 -27.09 -4.00
N HIS A 19 18.23 -26.48 -2.98
CA HIS A 19 16.78 -26.36 -2.86
C HIS A 19 16.38 -25.62 -4.13
N ALA A 20 15.65 -26.30 -5.03
CA ALA A 20 15.01 -25.63 -6.14
C ALA A 20 14.15 -24.54 -5.52
N THR A 21 14.38 -23.29 -5.92
CA THR A 21 13.61 -22.16 -5.40
C THR A 21 12.15 -22.34 -5.82
N ASP A 22 11.21 -22.11 -4.90
CA ASP A 22 9.78 -22.14 -5.22
C ASP A 22 9.40 -21.03 -6.20
N PHE A 23 10.26 -20.00 -6.33
CA PHE A 23 10.04 -18.82 -7.15
C PHE A 23 10.80 -18.89 -8.48
N LYS A 24 10.05 -18.79 -9.61
CA LYS A 24 10.57 -18.81 -10.98
C LYS A 24 10.56 -17.40 -11.55
N TYR A 25 11.73 -16.91 -11.98
CA TYR A 25 11.88 -15.61 -12.64
C TYR A 25 11.05 -15.52 -13.93
N GLN A 26 10.44 -14.35 -14.16
CA GLN A 26 9.69 -14.03 -15.38
C GLN A 26 10.33 -12.86 -16.13
N TRP A 27 10.40 -11.69 -15.49
CA TRP A 27 11.00 -10.48 -16.05
C TRP A 27 11.39 -9.49 -14.93
N HIS A 28 12.21 -8.52 -15.26
CA HIS A 28 12.50 -7.37 -14.41
C HIS A 28 12.66 -6.10 -15.24
N HIS A 29 12.48 -4.94 -14.59
CA HIS A 29 12.73 -3.62 -15.14
C HIS A 29 13.46 -2.74 -14.15
N THR A 30 14.16 -1.73 -14.70
CA THR A 30 14.91 -0.76 -13.92
C THR A 30 14.46 0.66 -14.28
N ILE A 31 14.29 1.51 -13.26
CA ILE A 31 13.93 2.92 -13.41
C ILE A 31 14.93 3.74 -12.61
N TYR A 32 15.63 4.66 -13.24
CA TYR A 32 16.65 5.48 -12.57
C TYR A 32 16.84 6.83 -13.23
N GLY A 33 17.47 7.78 -12.51
CA GLY A 33 17.85 9.08 -13.02
C GLY A 33 19.33 9.14 -13.39
N GLN A 34 19.68 10.09 -14.25
CA GLN A 34 21.06 10.31 -14.71
C GLN A 34 21.98 10.86 -13.60
N THR A 35 21.45 11.59 -12.63
CA THR A 35 22.20 12.16 -11.50
C THR A 35 21.58 11.73 -10.19
N LYS A 36 22.05 12.26 -9.05
CA LYS A 36 21.51 11.96 -7.70
C LYS A 36 20.00 12.19 -7.63
N ALA A 37 19.22 11.25 -8.17
CA ALA A 37 17.78 11.25 -8.10
C ALA A 37 17.34 10.44 -6.88
N GLY A 38 16.41 10.99 -6.12
CA GLY A 38 15.68 10.20 -5.12
C GLY A 38 14.52 9.52 -5.81
N ASN A 39 14.63 8.23 -6.04
CA ASN A 39 13.52 7.42 -6.54
C ASN A 39 12.94 6.63 -5.39
N THR A 40 11.64 6.64 -5.22
CA THR A 40 10.96 5.89 -4.14
C THR A 40 9.85 5.05 -4.74
N PRO A 41 9.93 3.72 -4.64
CA PRO A 41 8.83 2.84 -5.04
C PRO A 41 7.69 2.97 -4.02
N VAL A 42 6.46 3.00 -4.51
CA VAL A 42 5.27 3.09 -3.65
C VAL A 42 4.48 1.79 -3.71
N SER A 43 4.04 1.37 -4.89
CA SER A 43 3.22 0.17 -5.05
C SER A 43 3.13 -0.29 -6.50
N VAL A 44 2.66 -1.53 -6.67
CA VAL A 44 2.21 -2.10 -7.94
C VAL A 44 0.78 -2.57 -7.74
N VAL A 45 -0.09 -2.27 -8.70
CA VAL A 45 -1.48 -2.72 -8.70
C VAL A 45 -1.85 -3.36 -10.04
N GLN A 46 -2.80 -4.30 -10.02
CA GLN A 46 -3.36 -4.86 -11.25
C GLN A 46 -4.64 -4.11 -11.60
N THR A 47 -4.75 -3.66 -12.84
CA THR A 47 -5.96 -3.02 -13.39
C THR A 47 -6.93 -4.07 -13.93
N ALA A 48 -8.20 -3.66 -14.18
CA ALA A 48 -9.27 -4.57 -14.61
C ALA A 48 -8.98 -5.30 -15.94
N ASP A 49 -8.13 -4.73 -16.79
CA ASP A 49 -7.68 -5.35 -18.05
C ASP A 49 -6.52 -6.35 -17.86
N GLY A 50 -6.15 -6.64 -16.60
CA GLY A 50 -5.12 -7.61 -16.23
C GLY A 50 -3.70 -7.09 -16.33
N ASN A 51 -3.48 -5.84 -16.74
CA ASN A 51 -2.15 -5.21 -16.78
C ASN A 51 -1.76 -4.62 -15.43
N TYR A 52 -0.50 -4.20 -15.30
CA TYR A 52 0.01 -3.63 -14.06
C TYR A 52 0.20 -2.12 -14.18
N VAL A 53 -0.11 -1.39 -13.11
CA VAL A 53 0.30 -0.01 -12.95
C VAL A 53 1.26 0.08 -11.77
N THR A 54 2.45 0.59 -12.01
CA THR A 54 3.42 0.90 -10.96
C THR A 54 3.29 2.36 -10.55
N PHE A 55 3.40 2.61 -9.28
CA PHE A 55 3.53 3.92 -8.72
C PHE A 55 4.92 4.10 -8.13
N ASN A 56 5.65 5.05 -8.68
CA ASN A 56 6.94 5.48 -8.19
C ASN A 56 6.92 6.99 -7.97
N SER A 57 7.69 7.47 -7.02
CA SER A 57 8.01 8.89 -6.96
C SER A 57 9.47 9.08 -7.29
N PHE A 58 9.76 10.17 -7.95
CA PHE A 58 11.12 10.51 -8.34
C PHE A 58 11.37 11.99 -8.12
N GLY A 59 12.60 12.36 -7.85
CA GLY A 59 12.97 13.75 -7.64
C GLY A 59 14.43 13.99 -7.96
N SER A 60 14.78 15.24 -8.20
CA SER A 60 16.16 15.69 -8.32
C SER A 60 16.57 16.41 -7.04
N ASN A 61 17.77 16.15 -6.56
CA ASN A 61 18.39 16.97 -5.50
C ASN A 61 19.36 18.00 -6.07
N THR A 62 19.30 18.24 -7.37
CA THR A 62 20.08 19.24 -8.09
C THR A 62 19.19 20.41 -8.54
N LEU A 63 19.79 21.57 -8.75
CA LEU A 63 19.10 22.77 -9.27
C LEU A 63 18.64 22.61 -10.73
N THR A 64 19.06 21.53 -11.39
CA THR A 64 18.67 21.18 -12.76
C THR A 64 17.88 19.90 -12.76
N GLY A 65 16.96 19.74 -13.71
CA GLY A 65 16.22 18.50 -13.91
C GLY A 65 17.15 17.30 -14.15
N THR A 66 16.63 16.12 -13.88
CA THR A 66 17.36 14.86 -14.08
C THR A 66 16.58 13.99 -15.06
N GLN A 67 17.19 13.66 -16.20
CA GLN A 67 16.62 12.71 -17.14
C GLN A 67 16.36 11.37 -16.49
N LEU A 68 15.16 10.83 -16.68
CA LEU A 68 14.79 9.49 -16.26
C LEU A 68 15.06 8.46 -17.36
N TYR A 69 15.39 7.25 -16.93
CA TYR A 69 15.63 6.10 -17.79
C TYR A 69 14.76 4.92 -17.35
N PHE A 70 14.27 4.19 -18.36
CA PHE A 70 13.62 2.90 -18.21
C PHE A 70 14.45 1.88 -19.01
N ASP A 71 15.00 0.88 -18.32
CA ASP A 71 15.89 -0.15 -18.89
C ASP A 71 17.03 0.40 -19.78
N GLY A 72 17.62 1.50 -19.35
CA GLY A 72 18.74 2.12 -20.06
C GLY A 72 18.34 3.05 -21.21
N GLN A 73 17.05 3.16 -21.53
CA GLN A 73 16.56 4.09 -22.54
C GLN A 73 15.99 5.34 -21.88
N PRO A 74 16.22 6.55 -22.45
CA PRO A 74 15.56 7.76 -21.96
C PRO A 74 14.04 7.58 -21.91
N LEU A 75 13.45 7.87 -20.74
CA LEU A 75 12.00 7.84 -20.59
C LEU A 75 11.41 9.11 -21.23
N GLN A 76 10.49 8.92 -22.17
CA GLN A 76 9.86 10.00 -22.92
C GLN A 76 8.35 10.03 -22.70
N ASP A 77 7.77 11.21 -22.85
CA ASP A 77 6.32 11.40 -22.90
C ASP A 77 5.75 11.05 -24.29
N ALA A 78 4.43 11.20 -24.45
CA ALA A 78 3.74 10.91 -25.70
C ALA A 78 4.15 11.82 -26.89
N GLN A 79 4.79 12.94 -26.61
CA GLN A 79 5.32 13.89 -27.61
C GLN A 79 6.79 13.65 -27.90
N GLY A 80 7.41 12.60 -27.34
CA GLY A 80 8.83 12.30 -27.51
C GLY A 80 9.74 13.21 -26.70
N GLN A 81 9.21 14.00 -25.76
CA GLN A 81 10.02 14.83 -24.87
C GLN A 81 10.54 13.98 -23.71
N ASN A 82 11.77 14.23 -23.32
CA ASN A 82 12.36 13.54 -22.19
C ASN A 82 11.65 13.91 -20.89
N ILE A 83 11.29 12.89 -20.09
CA ILE A 83 10.74 13.10 -18.75
C ILE A 83 11.89 13.34 -17.79
N GLU A 84 11.89 14.51 -17.17
CA GLU A 84 12.90 14.93 -16.21
C GLU A 84 12.29 15.10 -14.82
N GLY A 85 13.07 14.75 -13.79
CA GLY A 85 12.73 15.10 -12.41
C GLY A 85 12.77 16.62 -12.24
N CYS A 86 11.74 17.19 -11.59
CA CYS A 86 11.71 18.63 -11.32
C CYS A 86 12.95 19.06 -10.55
N PRO A 87 13.54 20.22 -10.91
CA PRO A 87 14.65 20.81 -10.18
C PRO A 87 14.30 21.04 -8.70
N TYR A 88 15.25 20.84 -7.81
CA TYR A 88 15.09 21.17 -6.41
C TYR A 88 14.95 22.70 -6.24
N GLN A 89 13.90 23.13 -5.56
CA GLN A 89 13.62 24.56 -5.34
C GLN A 89 13.77 25.02 -3.88
N GLY A 90 14.28 24.18 -3.00
CA GLY A 90 14.44 24.50 -1.57
C GLY A 90 15.85 24.98 -1.20
N THR A 91 15.98 25.58 -0.03
CA THR A 91 17.27 26.04 0.53
C THR A 91 18.13 24.91 1.11
N ASN A 92 17.55 23.71 1.29
CA ASN A 92 18.23 22.56 1.89
C ASN A 92 18.32 21.40 0.87
N GLN A 93 19.48 21.27 0.23
CA GLN A 93 19.76 20.27 -0.82
C GLN A 93 19.67 18.80 -0.39
N ASN A 94 19.40 18.52 0.88
CA ASN A 94 19.24 17.17 1.39
C ASN A 94 17.80 16.63 1.31
N SER A 95 16.84 17.48 0.93
CA SER A 95 15.44 17.08 0.76
C SER A 95 15.17 16.75 -0.69
N VAL A 96 14.79 15.53 -0.99
CA VAL A 96 14.35 15.12 -2.32
C VAL A 96 12.88 15.49 -2.47
N ASN A 97 12.58 16.30 -3.48
CA ASN A 97 11.20 16.59 -3.85
C ASN A 97 10.70 15.49 -4.77
N ASP A 98 9.70 14.77 -4.34
CA ASP A 98 9.18 13.62 -5.08
C ASP A 98 8.10 14.06 -6.09
N ASN A 99 8.31 13.75 -7.36
CA ASN A 99 7.29 13.86 -8.41
C ASN A 99 6.54 12.54 -8.59
N LEU A 100 5.32 12.61 -9.11
CA LEU A 100 4.52 11.45 -9.50
C LEU A 100 5.12 10.79 -10.75
N LEU A 101 5.21 9.46 -10.74
CA LEU A 101 5.46 8.64 -11.92
C LEU A 101 4.58 7.39 -11.85
N LEU A 102 3.57 7.34 -12.70
CA LEU A 102 2.74 6.15 -12.93
C LEU A 102 3.11 5.54 -14.28
N GLN A 103 3.31 4.24 -14.31
CA GLN A 103 3.65 3.51 -15.52
C GLN A 103 2.77 2.28 -15.63
N LYS A 104 2.05 2.15 -16.76
CA LYS A 104 1.32 0.93 -17.08
C LYS A 104 2.18 -0.01 -17.88
N MET A 105 2.17 -1.27 -17.49
CA MET A 105 2.97 -2.33 -18.08
C MET A 105 2.11 -3.51 -18.45
N ASN A 106 2.43 -4.16 -19.55
CA ASN A 106 1.85 -5.45 -19.91
C ASN A 106 2.26 -6.51 -18.87
N ALA A 107 1.29 -7.18 -18.27
CA ALA A 107 1.55 -8.14 -17.19
C ALA A 107 2.36 -9.36 -17.63
N GLY A 108 2.23 -9.80 -18.89
CA GLY A 108 2.96 -10.95 -19.43
C GLY A 108 4.40 -10.64 -19.76
N THR A 109 4.63 -9.56 -20.50
CA THR A 109 5.94 -9.21 -21.07
C THR A 109 6.72 -8.17 -20.27
N GLY A 110 6.04 -7.40 -19.38
CA GLY A 110 6.61 -6.25 -18.71
C GLY A 110 6.70 -4.99 -19.59
N ALA A 111 6.35 -5.05 -20.87
CA ALA A 111 6.49 -3.91 -21.78
C ALA A 111 5.73 -2.69 -21.29
N LEU A 112 6.39 -1.52 -21.31
CA LEU A 112 5.80 -0.24 -20.95
C LEU A 112 4.71 0.14 -21.98
N MET A 113 3.52 0.47 -21.48
CA MET A 113 2.35 0.83 -22.31
C MET A 113 2.11 2.33 -22.31
N TRP A 114 2.15 2.96 -21.13
CA TRP A 114 2.02 4.41 -21.00
C TRP A 114 2.68 4.92 -19.70
N THR A 115 2.94 6.22 -19.68
CA THR A 115 3.48 6.95 -18.52
C THR A 115 2.64 8.19 -18.23
N VAL A 116 2.33 8.42 -16.95
CA VAL A 116 1.73 9.63 -16.40
C VAL A 116 2.70 10.17 -15.34
N TYR A 117 2.96 11.46 -15.37
CA TYR A 117 3.92 12.07 -14.44
C TYR A 117 3.47 13.45 -13.97
N SER A 118 4.11 13.99 -12.92
CA SER A 118 3.94 15.38 -12.53
C SER A 118 5.18 16.19 -12.84
N ASP A 119 4.97 17.42 -13.33
CA ASP A 119 6.04 18.39 -13.62
C ASP A 119 5.98 19.63 -12.74
N LYS A 120 4.98 19.73 -11.84
CA LYS A 120 4.82 20.81 -10.88
C LYS A 120 4.18 20.32 -9.60
N GLY A 121 4.63 20.89 -8.46
CA GLY A 121 4.25 20.43 -7.13
C GLY A 121 5.00 19.17 -6.70
N TYR A 122 5.01 18.88 -5.42
CA TYR A 122 5.80 17.79 -4.85
C TYR A 122 4.94 16.91 -3.99
N LEU A 123 5.09 15.59 -4.18
CA LEU A 123 4.54 14.60 -3.27
C LEU A 123 5.37 14.61 -1.99
N TYR A 124 4.68 14.66 -0.88
CA TYR A 124 5.31 14.60 0.43
C TYR A 124 5.41 13.14 0.92
N ASN A 125 4.99 12.83 2.14
CA ASN A 125 5.25 11.52 2.74
C ASN A 125 4.30 10.42 2.28
N ASN A 126 3.00 10.72 2.21
CA ASN A 126 1.98 9.70 2.01
C ASN A 126 1.43 9.78 0.59
N LYS A 127 1.34 8.63 -0.04
CA LYS A 127 0.88 8.50 -1.42
C LYS A 127 0.45 7.07 -1.69
N SER A 128 -0.59 6.89 -2.48
CA SER A 128 -1.12 5.57 -2.81
C SER A 128 -1.84 5.58 -4.15
N ILE A 129 -1.92 4.41 -4.80
CA ILE A 129 -2.82 4.16 -5.92
C ILE A 129 -3.69 2.95 -5.63
N TYR A 130 -4.85 2.92 -6.27
CA TYR A 130 -5.75 1.76 -6.24
C TYR A 130 -6.47 1.60 -7.59
N PRO A 131 -6.63 0.36 -8.11
CA PRO A 131 -7.28 0.14 -9.39
C PRO A 131 -8.79 0.42 -9.32
N THR A 132 -9.35 0.88 -10.44
CA THR A 132 -10.79 1.10 -10.59
C THR A 132 -11.43 -0.01 -11.42
N PRO A 133 -12.74 -0.28 -11.24
CA PRO A 133 -13.44 -1.31 -12.02
C PRO A 133 -13.44 -1.09 -13.53
N ASP A 134 -13.26 0.15 -13.99
CA ASP A 134 -13.20 0.54 -15.40
C ASP A 134 -11.79 0.45 -16.03
N GLY A 135 -10.83 -0.12 -15.29
CA GLY A 135 -9.47 -0.39 -15.76
C GLY A 135 -8.47 0.74 -15.59
N GLY A 136 -8.88 1.82 -14.95
CA GLY A 136 -8.00 2.92 -14.52
C GLY A 136 -7.46 2.73 -13.11
N VAL A 137 -6.95 3.83 -12.55
CA VAL A 137 -6.50 3.91 -11.15
C VAL A 137 -6.96 5.23 -10.51
N ILE A 138 -7.20 5.20 -9.19
CA ILE A 138 -7.24 6.38 -8.36
C ILE A 138 -5.86 6.59 -7.75
N PHE A 139 -5.40 7.82 -7.77
CA PHE A 139 -4.22 8.30 -7.08
C PHE A 139 -4.65 9.19 -5.91
N VAL A 140 -4.00 9.04 -4.76
CA VAL A 140 -4.04 10.01 -3.66
C VAL A 140 -2.62 10.33 -3.20
N GLY A 141 -2.38 11.59 -2.82
CA GLY A 141 -1.09 11.99 -2.30
C GLY A 141 -1.15 13.29 -1.50
N ASP A 142 -0.26 13.38 -0.51
CA ASP A 142 0.03 14.62 0.16
C ASP A 142 0.90 15.45 -0.77
N VAL A 143 0.49 16.67 -1.09
CA VAL A 143 1.23 17.56 -1.97
C VAL A 143 1.66 18.81 -1.21
N ARG A 144 2.82 19.33 -1.56
CA ARG A 144 3.40 20.52 -0.96
C ARG A 144 3.99 21.42 -2.03
N ASN A 145 3.77 22.72 -1.91
CA ASN A 145 4.41 23.71 -2.76
C ASN A 145 5.43 24.51 -1.95
N PHE A 146 6.71 24.30 -2.23
CA PHE A 146 7.79 25.01 -1.55
C PHE A 146 8.19 26.31 -2.24
N ALA A 147 7.80 26.49 -3.50
CA ALA A 147 8.55 27.38 -4.36
C ALA A 147 8.00 28.78 -4.43
N ASN A 148 6.70 28.99 -4.34
CA ASN A 148 6.18 30.32 -4.64
C ASN A 148 4.82 30.61 -4.02
N LYS A 149 4.76 31.69 -3.22
CA LYS A 149 3.53 32.17 -2.58
C LYS A 149 2.47 32.69 -3.56
N THR A 150 2.88 33.01 -4.78
CA THR A 150 2.04 33.72 -5.75
C THR A 150 1.49 32.82 -6.85
N GLU A 151 1.95 31.56 -6.93
CA GLU A 151 1.50 30.66 -7.98
C GLU A 151 0.25 29.86 -7.56
N PRO A 152 -0.85 29.98 -8.30
CA PRO A 152 -2.09 29.30 -7.97
C PRO A 152 -2.06 27.79 -8.22
N THR A 153 -1.15 27.26 -9.03
CA THR A 153 -1.03 25.84 -9.33
C THR A 153 -0.23 25.13 -8.26
N LEU A 154 -0.88 24.30 -7.46
CA LEU A 154 -0.24 23.50 -6.43
C LEU A 154 0.40 22.23 -6.98
N PHE A 155 -0.29 21.55 -7.88
CA PHE A 155 0.13 20.27 -8.44
C PHE A 155 -0.35 20.14 -9.89
N ARG A 156 0.52 19.67 -10.78
CA ARG A 156 0.18 19.45 -12.19
C ARG A 156 0.62 18.08 -12.64
N MET A 157 -0.34 17.33 -13.21
CA MET A 157 -0.10 16.04 -13.84
C MET A 157 -0.13 16.17 -15.37
N ILE A 158 0.70 15.39 -16.04
CA ILE A 158 0.73 15.23 -17.48
C ILE A 158 0.28 13.81 -17.79
N GLY A 159 -0.87 13.69 -18.46
CA GLY A 159 -1.42 12.42 -18.90
C GLY A 159 -0.62 11.79 -20.04
N ALA A 160 -0.87 10.51 -20.30
CA ALA A 160 -0.28 9.81 -21.44
C ALA A 160 -0.72 10.39 -22.80
N ASP A 161 -1.79 11.19 -22.84
CA ASP A 161 -2.23 11.98 -23.99
C ASP A 161 -1.54 13.33 -24.11
N GLY A 162 -0.57 13.65 -23.21
CA GLY A 162 0.13 14.92 -23.14
C GLY A 162 -0.68 16.08 -22.56
N GLN A 163 -1.95 15.83 -22.16
CA GLN A 163 -2.79 16.87 -21.57
C GLN A 163 -2.39 17.16 -20.14
N LYS A 164 -2.42 18.45 -19.77
CA LYS A 164 -2.09 18.93 -18.44
C LYS A 164 -3.35 19.05 -17.61
N THR A 165 -3.34 18.46 -16.41
CA THR A 165 -4.40 18.61 -15.42
C THR A 165 -3.80 19.26 -14.17
N GLU A 166 -4.35 20.40 -13.79
CA GLU A 166 -3.86 21.22 -12.68
C GLU A 166 -4.82 21.22 -11.52
N VAL A 167 -4.27 21.15 -10.31
CA VAL A 167 -4.98 21.40 -9.06
C VAL A 167 -4.44 22.69 -8.47
N GLY A 168 -5.31 23.67 -8.37
CA GLY A 168 -4.99 24.99 -7.87
C GLY A 168 -5.30 25.15 -6.39
N TYR A 169 -4.53 26.00 -5.72
CA TYR A 169 -4.74 26.39 -4.34
C TYR A 169 -4.19 27.80 -4.14
N THR A 170 -4.99 28.65 -3.51
CA THR A 170 -4.52 29.98 -3.06
C THR A 170 -4.36 29.92 -1.56
N PRO A 171 -3.13 29.92 -1.02
CA PRO A 171 -2.92 29.89 0.42
C PRO A 171 -3.60 31.07 1.09
N ALA A 172 -4.30 30.83 2.18
CA ALA A 172 -4.75 31.89 3.07
C ALA A 172 -3.52 32.39 3.85
N GLY A 173 -3.05 33.61 3.56
CA GLY A 173 -1.93 34.22 4.26
C GLY A 173 -0.54 33.87 3.74
N ASN A 174 0.49 34.07 4.56
CA ASN A 174 1.91 33.89 4.24
C ASN A 174 2.41 32.45 4.40
N ASP A 175 1.54 31.46 4.35
CA ASP A 175 1.88 30.10 4.75
C ASP A 175 2.47 29.27 3.61
N HIS A 176 3.78 28.99 3.72
CA HIS A 176 4.57 28.30 2.70
C HIS A 176 4.66 26.79 2.87
N ASN A 177 4.13 26.26 3.97
CA ASN A 177 4.37 24.90 4.40
C ASN A 177 3.09 24.05 4.43
N SER A 178 2.01 24.49 3.76
CA SER A 178 0.79 23.70 3.75
C SER A 178 0.96 22.38 2.99
N ILE A 179 0.53 21.29 3.62
CA ILE A 179 0.40 19.98 3.01
C ILE A 179 -1.09 19.77 2.77
N GLU A 180 -1.43 19.64 1.50
CA GLU A 180 -2.80 19.43 1.07
C GLU A 180 -2.95 18.04 0.47
N GLY A 181 -4.17 17.52 0.45
CA GLY A 181 -4.45 16.25 -0.18
C GLY A 181 -4.86 16.44 -1.64
N VAL A 182 -4.26 15.68 -2.54
CA VAL A 182 -4.73 15.57 -3.93
C VAL A 182 -5.26 14.18 -4.17
N ILE A 183 -6.43 14.09 -4.79
CA ILE A 183 -7.00 12.87 -5.33
C ILE A 183 -7.24 13.05 -6.82
N ALA A 184 -6.89 12.03 -7.62
CA ALA A 184 -7.09 12.07 -9.07
C ALA A 184 -7.49 10.71 -9.62
N LYS A 185 -8.21 10.71 -10.73
CA LYS A 185 -8.53 9.53 -11.51
C LYS A 185 -7.79 9.53 -12.83
N ILE A 186 -7.07 8.47 -13.10
CA ILE A 186 -6.39 8.19 -14.35
C ILE A 186 -7.10 7.00 -14.99
N ASN A 187 -7.55 7.13 -16.24
CA ASN A 187 -8.27 6.07 -16.94
C ASN A 187 -7.32 4.97 -17.45
N LYS A 188 -7.90 3.93 -18.06
CA LYS A 188 -7.16 2.77 -18.58
C LYS A 188 -6.10 3.11 -19.62
N ASP A 189 -6.24 4.24 -20.32
CA ASP A 189 -5.35 4.71 -21.40
C ASP A 189 -4.32 5.74 -20.90
N GLY A 190 -4.30 6.02 -19.58
CA GLY A 190 -3.36 6.96 -18.96
C GLY A 190 -3.81 8.43 -19.02
N LYS A 191 -5.03 8.71 -19.45
CA LYS A 191 -5.57 10.08 -19.40
C LYS A 191 -6.01 10.42 -17.97
N VAL A 192 -5.66 11.61 -17.49
CA VAL A 192 -6.18 12.15 -16.24
C VAL A 192 -7.59 12.66 -16.48
N GLU A 193 -8.61 11.95 -15.95
CA GLU A 193 -10.01 12.31 -16.13
C GLU A 193 -10.41 13.48 -15.24
N TRP A 194 -9.95 13.47 -13.99
CA TRP A 194 -10.15 14.56 -13.05
C TRP A 194 -9.11 14.53 -11.94
N ALA A 195 -8.87 15.68 -11.32
CA ALA A 195 -8.11 15.86 -10.09
C ALA A 195 -8.83 16.84 -9.17
N LYS A 196 -8.77 16.59 -7.87
CA LYS A 196 -9.40 17.43 -6.84
C LYS A 196 -8.46 17.65 -5.67
N LEU A 197 -8.55 18.85 -5.11
CA LEU A 197 -7.93 19.22 -3.86
C LEU A 197 -8.87 18.85 -2.72
N ILE A 198 -8.33 18.25 -1.67
CA ILE A 198 -8.96 18.11 -0.37
C ILE A 198 -8.15 19.01 0.55
N ALA A 199 -8.74 20.14 0.87
CA ALA A 199 -8.03 21.25 1.49
C ALA A 199 -8.33 21.37 2.98
N THR A 200 -7.44 22.03 3.68
CA THR A 200 -7.73 22.59 5.00
C THR A 200 -8.20 24.02 4.85
N THR A 201 -9.09 24.45 5.73
CA THR A 201 -9.59 25.82 5.75
C THR A 201 -8.96 26.66 6.85
N THR A 202 -8.41 25.98 7.86
CA THR A 202 -7.77 26.63 9.01
C THR A 202 -6.43 25.97 9.29
N HIS A 203 -5.43 26.76 9.60
CA HIS A 203 -4.11 26.28 9.98
C HIS A 203 -3.93 26.48 11.49
N PRO A 204 -3.40 25.47 12.21
CA PRO A 204 -3.13 25.65 13.62
C PRO A 204 -2.11 26.79 13.83
N THR A 205 -2.40 27.66 14.76
CA THR A 205 -1.50 28.76 15.17
C THR A 205 -0.89 28.42 16.52
N VAL A 206 0.43 28.33 16.59
CA VAL A 206 1.15 28.12 17.83
C VAL A 206 2.11 29.29 18.04
N ASN A 207 2.03 29.95 19.22
CA ASN A 207 2.84 31.11 19.58
C ASN A 207 2.83 32.23 18.51
N GLY A 208 1.67 32.47 17.86
CA GLY A 208 1.53 33.48 16.83
C GLY A 208 2.13 33.12 15.46
N THR A 209 2.67 31.93 15.32
CA THR A 209 3.19 31.42 14.04
C THR A 209 2.14 30.48 13.43
N HIS A 210 1.70 30.78 12.22
CA HIS A 210 0.87 29.88 11.44
C HIS A 210 1.74 28.74 10.94
N PHE A 211 1.49 27.54 11.43
CA PHE A 211 2.09 26.33 10.87
C PHE A 211 1.20 25.83 9.75
N GLY A 212 1.51 26.27 8.53
CA GLY A 212 0.85 25.76 7.38
C GLY A 212 1.09 24.29 7.21
N GLY A 213 0.02 23.57 6.99
CA GLY A 213 0.07 22.38 6.20
C GLY A 213 0.40 21.08 6.84
N TYR A 214 0.18 20.89 8.07
CA TYR A 214 0.17 19.51 8.62
C TYR A 214 -1.25 18.96 8.73
N ALA A 215 -2.12 19.41 7.88
CA ALA A 215 -3.53 19.24 8.09
C ALA A 215 -4.07 17.89 7.65
N ILE A 216 -3.56 17.31 6.57
CA ILE A 216 -4.14 16.06 6.04
C ILE A 216 -3.02 15.12 5.61
N TYR A 217 -3.06 13.89 6.14
CA TYR A 217 -2.20 12.80 5.72
C TYR A 217 -3.06 11.64 5.19
N TYR A 218 -3.03 11.43 3.88
CA TYR A 218 -3.68 10.26 3.26
C TYR A 218 -2.76 9.06 3.36
N LYS A 219 -3.21 8.01 4.03
CA LYS A 219 -2.38 6.83 4.27
C LYS A 219 -2.93 5.57 3.64
N GLY A 220 -4.26 5.48 3.51
CA GLY A 220 -4.92 4.36 2.89
C GLY A 220 -5.91 4.79 1.81
N LEU A 221 -6.02 3.96 0.77
CA LEU A 221 -6.91 4.13 -0.36
C LEU A 221 -7.42 2.78 -0.81
N VAL A 222 -8.73 2.65 -1.00
CA VAL A 222 -9.35 1.51 -1.68
C VAL A 222 -10.56 1.97 -2.50
N VAL A 223 -10.93 1.18 -3.52
CA VAL A 223 -12.10 1.40 -4.36
C VAL A 223 -12.96 0.16 -4.33
N ASP A 224 -14.27 0.31 -4.10
CA ASP A 224 -15.20 -0.82 -4.13
C ASP A 224 -15.64 -1.17 -5.57
N ARG A 225 -16.40 -2.25 -5.71
CA ARG A 225 -16.90 -2.72 -7.02
C ARG A 225 -17.88 -1.75 -7.69
N LYS A 226 -18.49 -0.84 -6.93
CA LYS A 226 -19.38 0.21 -7.44
C LYS A 226 -18.60 1.45 -7.90
N GLY A 227 -17.28 1.46 -7.70
CA GLY A 227 -16.41 2.58 -7.98
C GLY A 227 -16.38 3.63 -6.86
N ASN A 228 -17.01 3.38 -5.70
CA ASN A 228 -16.85 4.29 -4.57
C ASN A 228 -15.43 4.22 -4.05
N ILE A 229 -14.89 5.38 -3.72
CA ILE A 229 -13.52 5.56 -3.28
C ILE A 229 -13.54 5.77 -1.77
N TYR A 230 -12.67 5.05 -1.06
CA TYR A 230 -12.49 5.22 0.38
C TYR A 230 -11.06 5.68 0.62
N VAL A 231 -10.90 6.76 1.37
CA VAL A 231 -9.61 7.28 1.80
C VAL A 231 -9.57 7.36 3.31
N CYS A 232 -8.43 7.07 3.91
CA CYS A 232 -8.21 7.24 5.34
C CYS A 232 -6.87 7.89 5.65
N GLY A 233 -6.74 8.38 6.86
CA GLY A 233 -5.54 9.03 7.34
C GLY A 233 -5.79 9.72 8.67
N ASN A 234 -5.17 10.86 8.83
CA ASN A 234 -5.45 11.78 9.93
C ASN A 234 -5.39 13.23 9.44
N TYR A 235 -6.14 14.10 10.09
CA TYR A 235 -6.14 15.53 9.82
C TYR A 235 -5.95 16.32 11.11
N MET A 236 -5.48 17.55 10.95
CA MET A 236 -5.30 18.50 12.05
C MET A 236 -6.11 19.74 11.72
N SER A 237 -6.70 20.35 12.73
CA SER A 237 -7.51 21.56 12.59
C SER A 237 -8.81 21.32 11.83
N SER A 238 -8.83 21.22 10.51
CA SER A 238 -10.04 20.96 9.74
C SER A 238 -9.74 20.26 8.41
N VAL A 239 -10.76 19.62 7.83
CA VAL A 239 -10.71 19.03 6.49
C VAL A 239 -11.98 19.38 5.73
N THR A 240 -11.84 19.81 4.48
CA THR A 240 -12.96 20.23 3.62
C THR A 240 -13.03 19.38 2.37
N PHE A 241 -14.19 18.81 2.15
CA PHE A 241 -14.54 18.05 0.95
C PHE A 241 -15.62 18.78 0.13
N VAL A 242 -15.65 18.49 -1.17
CA VAL A 242 -16.69 19.00 -2.07
C VAL A 242 -17.73 17.91 -2.30
N LYS A 243 -19.01 18.26 -2.21
CA LYS A 243 -20.15 17.41 -2.58
C LYS A 243 -20.50 17.57 -4.07
N ARG A 244 -21.32 16.65 -4.59
CA ARG A 244 -21.73 16.65 -6.01
C ARG A 244 -22.52 17.90 -6.42
N ASP A 245 -23.24 18.51 -5.51
CA ASP A 245 -23.98 19.78 -5.73
C ASP A 245 -23.08 21.03 -5.70
N GLY A 246 -21.76 20.84 -5.52
CA GLY A 246 -20.77 21.90 -5.42
C GLY A 246 -20.64 22.51 -4.03
N THR A 247 -21.47 22.12 -3.07
CA THR A 247 -21.33 22.57 -1.67
C THR A 247 -20.08 21.97 -1.03
N LYS A 248 -19.54 22.70 -0.05
CA LYS A 248 -18.38 22.23 0.73
C LYS A 248 -18.84 21.75 2.08
N GLU A 249 -18.29 20.61 2.52
CA GLU A 249 -18.49 20.09 3.86
C GLU A 249 -17.15 20.08 4.60
N THR A 250 -17.10 20.83 5.72
CA THR A 250 -15.92 20.97 6.56
C THR A 250 -16.12 20.22 7.87
N HIS A 251 -15.11 19.46 8.27
CA HIS A 251 -15.05 18.75 9.54
C HIS A 251 -13.91 19.35 10.37
N GLU A 252 -14.26 19.92 11.51
CA GLU A 252 -13.29 20.42 12.48
C GLU A 252 -12.72 19.28 13.32
N ALA A 253 -11.43 19.39 13.68
CA ALA A 253 -10.79 18.43 14.55
C ALA A 253 -11.40 18.45 15.96
N LYS A 254 -11.58 17.27 16.53
CA LYS A 254 -12.19 17.07 17.86
C LYS A 254 -11.15 16.80 18.94
N ASN A 255 -9.91 16.49 18.54
CA ASN A 255 -8.84 16.22 19.47
C ASN A 255 -8.46 17.47 20.25
N THR A 256 -8.58 17.40 21.58
CA THR A 256 -8.29 18.51 22.51
C THR A 256 -6.88 18.47 23.09
N ALA A 257 -6.06 17.49 22.72
CA ALA A 257 -4.67 17.43 23.20
C ALA A 257 -3.87 18.64 22.71
N ALA A 258 -3.07 19.22 23.58
CA ALA A 258 -2.20 20.32 23.22
C ALA A 258 -1.17 19.88 22.16
N TRP A 259 -1.06 20.66 21.10
CA TRP A 259 -0.01 20.46 20.11
C TRP A 259 1.35 20.85 20.70
N ASP A 260 2.34 19.97 20.62
CA ASP A 260 3.67 20.16 21.21
C ASP A 260 4.69 20.84 20.28
N GLY A 261 4.26 21.28 19.10
CA GLY A 261 5.13 21.89 18.08
C GLY A 261 5.85 20.87 17.21
N SER A 262 5.67 19.57 17.43
CA SER A 262 6.27 18.49 16.63
C SER A 262 5.32 18.04 15.52
N ILE A 263 5.83 18.04 14.30
CA ILE A 263 5.10 17.58 13.11
C ILE A 263 4.73 16.09 13.17
N GLN A 264 5.54 15.31 13.86
CA GLN A 264 5.39 13.86 13.91
C GLN A 264 4.51 13.38 15.06
N THR A 265 4.30 14.24 16.07
CA THR A 265 3.56 13.93 17.30
C THR A 265 2.33 14.81 17.48
N SER A 266 1.93 15.55 16.44
CA SER A 266 0.79 16.46 16.53
C SER A 266 -0.51 15.71 16.69
N ALA A 267 -1.33 16.15 17.62
CA ALA A 267 -2.68 15.65 17.84
C ALA A 267 -3.50 15.76 16.54
N GLY A 268 -3.77 14.65 15.91
CA GLY A 268 -4.57 14.58 14.69
C GLY A 268 -5.72 13.60 14.87
N ASP A 269 -6.83 13.90 14.21
CA ASP A 269 -8.01 13.06 14.22
C ASP A 269 -7.92 12.01 13.11
N PRO A 270 -8.11 10.72 13.39
CA PRO A 270 -8.17 9.69 12.38
C PRO A 270 -9.49 9.82 11.60
N PHE A 271 -9.45 9.64 10.30
CA PHE A 271 -10.66 9.72 9.49
C PHE A 271 -10.77 8.63 8.44
N ILE A 272 -12.01 8.38 8.01
CA ILE A 272 -12.37 7.65 6.81
C ILE A 272 -13.37 8.50 6.04
N ALA A 273 -13.08 8.79 4.76
CA ALA A 273 -14.02 9.44 3.86
C ALA A 273 -14.40 8.47 2.74
N LYS A 274 -15.71 8.39 2.46
CA LYS A 274 -16.29 7.71 1.31
C LYS A 274 -16.63 8.74 0.26
N LEU A 275 -16.08 8.59 -0.93
CA LEU A 275 -16.33 9.42 -2.09
C LEU A 275 -17.01 8.59 -3.18
N ASP A 276 -17.78 9.24 -4.05
CA ASP A 276 -18.27 8.58 -5.24
C ASP A 276 -17.16 8.41 -6.29
N LYS A 277 -17.48 7.75 -7.41
CA LYS A 277 -16.52 7.47 -8.51
C LYS A 277 -15.93 8.73 -9.17
N ASP A 278 -16.54 9.89 -8.96
CA ASP A 278 -16.13 11.19 -9.50
C ASP A 278 -15.44 12.05 -8.41
N GLY A 279 -15.15 11.46 -7.23
CA GLY A 279 -14.39 12.08 -6.14
C GLY A 279 -15.18 13.07 -5.29
N TYR A 280 -16.52 13.02 -5.28
CA TYR A 280 -17.36 13.84 -4.41
C TYR A 280 -17.71 13.13 -3.10
N LEU A 281 -17.72 13.87 -2.00
CA LEU A 281 -18.00 13.30 -0.68
C LEU A 281 -19.41 12.72 -0.59
N LEU A 282 -19.49 11.48 -0.10
CA LEU A 282 -20.73 10.79 0.24
C LEU A 282 -20.91 10.66 1.75
N ARG A 283 -19.84 10.31 2.48
CA ARG A 283 -19.84 10.10 3.94
C ARG A 283 -18.46 10.41 4.52
N PHE A 284 -18.46 10.84 5.75
CA PHE A 284 -17.25 11.07 6.54
C PHE A 284 -17.42 10.46 7.93
N MET A 285 -16.36 9.86 8.45
CA MET A 285 -16.27 9.27 9.79
C MET A 285 -14.96 9.69 10.44
N THR A 286 -15.06 10.11 11.67
CA THR A 286 -13.95 10.34 12.60
C THR A 286 -14.40 9.87 14.00
N GLU A 287 -13.57 10.04 15.00
CA GLU A 287 -13.94 9.80 16.40
C GLU A 287 -14.99 10.80 16.90
N ASP A 288 -15.64 10.47 18.03
CA ASP A 288 -16.60 11.37 18.67
C ASP A 288 -15.92 12.37 19.61
N GLU A 289 -14.91 11.90 20.35
CA GLU A 289 -14.14 12.67 21.33
C GLU A 289 -12.71 12.14 21.39
N SER A 290 -11.72 13.01 21.59
CA SER A 290 -10.31 12.63 21.72
C SER A 290 -9.49 13.63 22.51
N ASN A 291 -8.54 13.12 23.30
CA ASN A 291 -7.44 13.89 23.91
C ASN A 291 -6.13 13.12 23.86
N VAL A 292 -5.98 12.21 22.91
CA VAL A 292 -4.78 11.39 22.72
C VAL A 292 -3.66 12.19 22.04
N LYS A 293 -2.42 11.75 22.21
CA LYS A 293 -1.26 12.42 21.59
C LYS A 293 -1.25 12.27 20.08
N PHE A 294 -1.69 11.11 19.57
CA PHE A 294 -1.70 10.82 18.15
C PHE A 294 -2.68 9.70 17.82
N ALA A 295 -3.42 9.88 16.74
CA ALA A 295 -4.28 8.84 16.17
C ALA A 295 -4.26 8.92 14.64
N THR A 296 -4.25 7.76 13.96
CA THR A 296 -4.32 7.69 12.50
C THR A 296 -4.85 6.34 12.04
N PHE A 297 -5.57 6.32 10.92
CA PHE A 297 -5.78 5.12 10.13
C PHE A 297 -4.75 5.09 9.00
N ASP A 298 -4.00 3.99 8.87
CA ASP A 298 -2.85 3.91 7.96
C ASP A 298 -3.13 3.05 6.71
N LYS A 299 -3.92 1.98 6.84
CA LYS A 299 -4.18 1.01 5.77
C LYS A 299 -5.63 0.57 5.76
N MET A 300 -6.10 0.23 4.56
CA MET A 300 -7.47 -0.26 4.34
C MET A 300 -7.49 -1.43 3.37
N VAL A 301 -8.51 -2.26 3.52
CA VAL A 301 -8.94 -3.25 2.54
C VAL A 301 -10.47 -3.31 2.54
N VAL A 302 -11.08 -3.42 1.36
CA VAL A 302 -12.53 -3.56 1.20
C VAL A 302 -12.89 -4.96 0.74
N LYS A 303 -13.83 -5.60 1.43
CA LYS A 303 -14.32 -6.94 1.09
C LYS A 303 -15.81 -7.06 1.43
N ASP A 304 -16.62 -7.47 0.44
CA ASP A 304 -18.04 -7.83 0.59
C ASP A 304 -18.88 -6.85 1.43
N GLY A 305 -18.80 -5.55 1.11
CA GLY A 305 -19.54 -4.50 1.80
C GLY A 305 -18.96 -4.08 3.16
N THR A 306 -17.78 -4.60 3.51
CA THR A 306 -17.05 -4.25 4.72
C THR A 306 -15.71 -3.62 4.39
N LEU A 307 -15.39 -2.54 5.05
CA LEU A 307 -14.10 -1.88 5.05
C LEU A 307 -13.35 -2.27 6.32
N TYR A 308 -12.18 -2.84 6.17
CA TYR A 308 -11.27 -3.09 7.28
C TYR A 308 -10.16 -2.05 7.24
N VAL A 309 -9.84 -1.50 8.40
CA VAL A 309 -8.78 -0.48 8.54
C VAL A 309 -7.84 -0.87 9.66
N SER A 310 -6.59 -0.45 9.54
CA SER A 310 -5.61 -0.53 10.61
C SER A 310 -4.86 0.79 10.74
N GLY A 311 -4.35 1.06 11.93
CA GLY A 311 -3.70 2.32 12.22
C GLY A 311 -2.94 2.29 13.53
N ARG A 312 -2.61 3.48 14.03
CA ARG A 312 -1.80 3.65 15.22
C ARG A 312 -2.43 4.66 16.17
N LEU A 313 -2.19 4.43 17.45
CA LEU A 313 -2.72 5.23 18.54
C LEU A 313 -1.67 5.39 19.64
N GLN A 314 -1.49 6.62 20.15
CA GLN A 314 -0.60 6.91 21.26
C GLN A 314 -1.25 7.89 22.23
N GLY A 315 -1.16 7.62 23.53
CA GLY A 315 -1.65 8.46 24.61
C GLY A 315 -0.60 8.67 25.70
N ASP A 316 -1.05 8.72 26.94
CA ASP A 316 -0.20 8.78 28.14
C ASP A 316 -0.70 7.85 29.25
N GLY A 317 -1.67 7.00 28.91
CA GLY A 317 -2.33 6.10 29.86
C GLY A 317 -3.58 6.71 30.53
N ALA A 318 -3.75 8.04 30.52
CA ALA A 318 -4.96 8.72 30.97
C ALA A 318 -5.83 9.22 29.79
N ALA A 319 -5.19 9.51 28.66
CA ALA A 319 -5.87 9.97 27.45
C ALA A 319 -6.78 8.90 26.85
N THR A 320 -7.89 9.33 26.26
CA THR A 320 -8.89 8.46 25.63
C THR A 320 -9.27 8.94 24.24
N ILE A 321 -9.73 8.01 23.42
CA ILE A 321 -10.39 8.28 22.13
C ILE A 321 -11.65 7.43 22.05
N LYS A 322 -12.76 8.03 21.58
CA LYS A 322 -14.08 7.40 21.57
C LYS A 322 -14.63 7.29 20.16
N PHE A 323 -15.13 6.12 19.83
CA PHE A 323 -15.83 5.82 18.60
C PHE A 323 -17.16 5.15 18.92
N GLY A 324 -18.28 5.84 18.80
CA GLY A 324 -19.59 5.35 19.19
C GLY A 324 -19.61 4.93 20.67
N ASN A 325 -19.87 3.65 20.91
CA ASN A 325 -19.89 3.08 22.27
C ASN A 325 -18.54 2.51 22.74
N THR A 326 -17.49 2.62 21.92
CA THR A 326 -16.16 2.08 22.25
C THR A 326 -15.21 3.19 22.61
N THR A 327 -14.62 3.11 23.81
CA THR A 327 -13.54 3.97 24.27
C THR A 327 -12.24 3.20 24.33
N LEU A 328 -11.19 3.72 23.70
CA LEU A 328 -9.84 3.18 23.76
C LEU A 328 -8.97 4.10 24.64
N GLN A 329 -8.14 3.48 25.46
CA GLN A 329 -7.23 4.17 26.39
C GLN A 329 -5.78 3.76 26.09
N PRO A 330 -5.07 4.48 25.19
CA PRO A 330 -3.72 4.13 24.80
C PRO A 330 -2.70 4.55 25.86
N ASN A 331 -1.66 3.75 26.00
CA ASN A 331 -0.46 4.13 26.76
C ASN A 331 0.46 5.05 25.93
N ASP A 332 1.65 5.36 26.45
CA ASP A 332 2.66 6.22 25.80
C ASP A 332 3.46 5.52 24.67
N CYS A 333 3.11 4.27 24.33
CA CYS A 333 3.65 3.55 23.18
C CYS A 333 2.78 3.75 21.93
N TRP A 334 3.32 3.40 20.79
CA TRP A 334 2.57 3.33 19.54
C TRP A 334 1.77 2.02 19.48
N ASN A 335 0.52 2.08 19.92
CA ASN A 335 -0.39 0.94 19.89
C ASN A 335 -0.91 0.71 18.48
N LEU A 336 -1.22 -0.54 18.14
CA LEU A 336 -1.84 -0.93 16.87
C LEU A 336 -3.36 -0.95 17.03
N ILE A 337 -4.08 -0.13 16.25
CA ILE A 337 -5.53 -0.17 16.17
C ILE A 337 -5.99 -0.80 14.87
N TYR A 338 -7.16 -1.44 14.91
CA TYR A 338 -7.82 -1.98 13.73
C TYR A 338 -9.33 -2.03 13.92
N ALA A 339 -10.07 -1.85 12.82
CA ALA A 339 -11.52 -1.76 12.85
C ALA A 339 -12.16 -2.44 11.63
N SER A 340 -13.42 -2.80 11.80
CA SER A 340 -14.34 -3.21 10.75
C SER A 340 -15.47 -2.21 10.64
N VAL A 341 -15.71 -1.70 9.44
CA VAL A 341 -16.61 -0.59 9.15
C VAL A 341 -17.52 -0.99 7.99
N LYS A 342 -18.81 -0.69 8.08
CA LYS A 342 -19.74 -0.92 6.96
C LYS A 342 -19.49 0.08 5.84
N THR A 343 -19.42 -0.40 4.60
CA THR A 343 -19.24 0.51 3.45
C THR A 343 -20.46 1.35 3.14
N GLU A 344 -21.64 0.99 3.64
CA GLU A 344 -22.89 1.68 3.38
C GLU A 344 -22.89 3.07 4.03
N ASP A 345 -22.70 3.13 5.33
CA ASP A 345 -22.89 4.32 6.16
C ASP A 345 -21.66 4.72 6.98
N LEU A 346 -20.56 3.97 6.88
CA LEU A 346 -19.33 4.06 7.68
C LEU A 346 -19.54 3.78 9.19
N SER A 347 -20.63 3.08 9.57
CA SER A 347 -20.81 2.64 10.96
C SER A 347 -19.83 1.52 11.32
N LEU A 348 -19.35 1.52 12.57
CA LEU A 348 -18.44 0.50 13.09
C LEU A 348 -19.16 -0.82 13.35
N ASN A 349 -18.57 -1.95 12.92
CA ASN A 349 -18.89 -3.26 13.46
C ASN A 349 -18.07 -3.50 14.75
N TYR A 350 -16.79 -3.15 14.71
CA TYR A 350 -15.89 -3.12 15.88
C TYR A 350 -14.69 -2.21 15.63
N ILE A 351 -14.07 -1.76 16.73
CA ILE A 351 -12.71 -1.20 16.77
C ILE A 351 -11.97 -1.81 17.95
N LYS A 352 -10.73 -2.21 17.74
CA LYS A 352 -9.87 -2.85 18.74
C LYS A 352 -8.47 -2.26 18.74
N MET A 353 -7.78 -2.43 19.86
CA MET A 353 -6.40 -1.99 20.05
C MET A 353 -5.56 -3.16 20.58
N LEU A 354 -4.40 -3.38 19.98
CA LEU A 354 -3.34 -4.19 20.58
C LEU A 354 -2.37 -3.24 21.27
N VAL A 355 -2.12 -3.52 22.55
CA VAL A 355 -1.35 -2.65 23.42
C VAL A 355 0.14 -2.93 23.23
N ALA A 356 0.89 -1.88 22.88
CA ALA A 356 2.33 -1.95 22.74
C ALA A 356 3.04 -1.77 24.09
N GLY A 357 4.13 -2.52 24.30
CA GLY A 357 5.01 -2.40 25.46
C GLY A 357 6.41 -1.93 25.07
N LYS A 358 7.16 -1.42 26.06
CA LYS A 358 8.54 -0.95 25.88
C LYS A 358 9.54 -2.11 25.92
N PHE A 359 10.64 -1.97 25.20
CA PHE A 359 11.84 -2.78 25.38
C PHE A 359 12.95 -1.93 26.03
N ASP A 360 13.43 -2.34 27.20
CA ASP A 360 14.48 -1.64 27.94
C ASP A 360 14.18 -0.12 28.09
N GLY A 361 12.93 0.19 28.53
CA GLY A 361 12.46 1.55 28.75
C GLY A 361 12.25 2.40 27.50
N LYS A 362 12.56 1.89 26.31
CA LYS A 362 12.34 2.56 25.02
C LYS A 362 11.18 1.94 24.29
N SER A 363 10.25 2.75 23.82
CA SER A 363 9.29 2.34 22.81
C SER A 363 9.73 2.91 21.47
N TYR A 364 9.92 2.06 20.49
CA TYR A 364 9.93 2.49 19.11
C TYR A 364 8.59 2.12 18.49
N ALA A 365 8.11 3.03 17.67
CA ALA A 365 6.79 2.93 17.06
C ALA A 365 6.52 1.56 16.45
N VAL A 366 5.39 0.96 16.79
CA VAL A 366 4.78 0.00 15.89
C VAL A 366 4.47 0.74 14.59
N GLN A 367 5.08 0.31 13.50
CA GLN A 367 4.79 0.84 12.18
C GLN A 367 3.99 -0.22 11.43
N ASN A 368 2.72 0.07 11.20
CA ASN A 368 1.87 -0.77 10.37
C ASN A 368 2.18 -0.49 8.91
N MET A 369 2.86 -1.42 8.26
CA MET A 369 3.30 -1.28 6.86
C MET A 369 2.24 -1.77 5.89
N ASN A 370 1.40 -2.74 6.25
CA ASN A 370 0.38 -3.30 5.39
C ASN A 370 -0.77 -3.96 6.16
N LEU A 371 -1.94 -4.01 5.50
CA LEU A 371 -3.14 -4.73 5.92
C LEU A 371 -3.66 -5.53 4.73
N GLN A 372 -3.88 -6.82 4.91
CA GLN A 372 -4.38 -7.71 3.86
C GLN A 372 -5.50 -8.59 4.40
N TYR A 373 -6.44 -8.94 3.51
CA TYR A 373 -7.53 -9.85 3.81
C TYR A 373 -7.37 -11.14 3.00
N TYR A 374 -7.40 -12.28 3.69
CA TYR A 374 -7.40 -13.61 3.08
C TYR A 374 -8.36 -14.53 3.85
N ASN A 375 -9.26 -15.19 3.15
CA ASN A 375 -10.11 -16.27 3.67
C ASN A 375 -10.72 -16.01 5.07
N GLY A 376 -11.31 -14.82 5.26
CA GLY A 376 -11.93 -14.45 6.54
C GLY A 376 -10.94 -14.00 7.61
N SER A 377 -9.67 -13.84 7.29
CA SER A 377 -8.63 -13.33 8.18
C SER A 377 -8.05 -12.02 7.69
N LEU A 378 -7.65 -11.15 8.63
CA LEU A 378 -6.83 -9.98 8.37
C LEU A 378 -5.40 -10.27 8.81
N TYR A 379 -4.45 -9.86 7.98
CA TYR A 379 -3.02 -9.89 8.31
C TYR A 379 -2.51 -8.45 8.41
N MET A 380 -1.99 -8.11 9.56
CA MET A 380 -1.31 -6.85 9.83
C MET A 380 0.19 -7.12 9.94
N THR A 381 0.98 -6.44 9.11
CA THR A 381 2.43 -6.60 9.08
C THR A 381 3.12 -5.27 9.22
N GLY A 382 4.30 -5.28 9.82
CA GLY A 382 5.09 -4.07 9.99
C GLY A 382 6.40 -4.34 10.70
N LEU A 383 6.91 -3.28 11.34
CA LEU A 383 8.10 -3.38 12.17
C LEU A 383 7.83 -2.76 13.55
N MET A 384 8.48 -3.31 14.56
CA MET A 384 8.33 -2.86 15.95
C MET A 384 9.60 -3.05 16.76
N THR A 385 9.69 -2.33 17.87
CA THR A 385 10.58 -2.62 18.99
C THR A 385 9.74 -2.58 20.25
N GLY A 386 9.84 -3.62 21.08
CA GLY A 386 9.02 -3.79 22.27
C GLY A 386 8.15 -5.02 22.17
N SER A 387 6.89 -4.93 22.62
CA SER A 387 5.97 -6.05 22.68
C SER A 387 4.57 -5.64 22.23
N LEU A 388 3.71 -6.64 21.90
CA LEU A 388 2.28 -6.47 21.71
C LEU A 388 1.51 -7.45 22.61
N ALA A 389 0.43 -6.95 23.20
CA ALA A 389 -0.53 -7.69 24.02
C ALA A 389 -1.96 -7.42 23.55
N ASP A 390 -2.92 -8.30 23.91
CA ASP A 390 -4.33 -8.13 23.56
C ASP A 390 -4.97 -6.95 24.33
N ASP A 391 -4.49 -6.69 25.55
CA ASP A 391 -4.86 -5.55 26.40
C ASP A 391 -3.72 -5.16 27.36
N ALA A 392 -3.94 -4.13 28.17
CA ALA A 392 -2.93 -3.58 29.08
C ALA A 392 -2.55 -4.51 30.24
N THR A 393 -3.38 -5.53 30.54
CA THR A 393 -3.20 -6.47 31.65
C THR A 393 -2.70 -7.83 31.20
N SER A 394 -2.80 -8.10 29.90
CA SER A 394 -2.42 -9.38 29.30
C SER A 394 -0.92 -9.54 29.16
N THR A 395 -0.44 -10.78 29.28
CA THR A 395 0.94 -11.11 28.91
C THR A 395 1.15 -10.87 27.42
N PRO A 396 2.24 -10.19 27.01
CA PRO A 396 2.54 -10.01 25.61
C PRO A 396 2.62 -11.34 24.84
N PHE A 397 1.98 -11.39 23.68
CA PHE A 397 1.99 -12.58 22.82
C PHE A 397 3.15 -12.58 21.82
N ILE A 398 3.76 -11.40 21.52
CA ILE A 398 5.04 -11.25 20.83
C ILE A 398 5.87 -10.16 21.49
N ALA A 399 7.20 -10.33 21.46
CA ALA A 399 8.15 -9.34 21.95
C ALA A 399 9.46 -9.42 21.15
N THR A 400 10.05 -8.25 20.88
CA THR A 400 11.39 -8.19 20.26
C THR A 400 12.46 -8.70 21.22
N THR A 401 13.51 -9.26 20.66
CA THR A 401 14.65 -9.79 21.42
C THR A 401 15.78 -8.77 21.57
N SER A 402 15.67 -7.63 20.90
CA SER A 402 16.68 -6.58 20.88
C SER A 402 16.08 -5.17 20.84
N LYS A 403 16.93 -4.16 21.01
CA LYS A 403 16.56 -2.73 20.83
C LYS A 403 16.34 -2.35 19.36
N MET A 404 16.66 -3.22 18.44
CA MET A 404 16.48 -2.98 17.01
C MET A 404 15.07 -3.36 16.58
N ARG A 405 14.63 -2.74 15.49
CA ARG A 405 13.31 -3.03 14.92
C ARG A 405 13.28 -4.43 14.31
N GLU A 406 12.22 -5.14 14.56
CA GLU A 406 11.97 -6.49 14.04
C GLU A 406 10.62 -6.54 13.32
N ALA A 407 10.53 -7.37 12.30
CA ALA A 407 9.28 -7.57 11.55
C ALA A 407 8.27 -8.34 12.40
N PHE A 408 7.04 -7.87 12.43
CA PHE A 408 5.92 -8.56 13.08
C PHE A 408 4.80 -8.91 12.10
N ILE A 409 4.04 -9.93 12.47
CA ILE A 409 2.84 -10.38 11.77
C ILE A 409 1.78 -10.67 12.82
N VAL A 410 0.58 -10.10 12.64
CA VAL A 410 -0.60 -10.41 13.45
C VAL A 410 -1.71 -10.86 12.52
N LYS A 411 -2.30 -12.04 12.79
CA LYS A 411 -3.47 -12.59 12.11
C LYS A 411 -4.66 -12.49 13.04
N VAL A 412 -5.76 -11.88 12.56
CA VAL A 412 -7.02 -11.78 13.30
C VAL A 412 -8.18 -12.28 12.44
N GLU A 413 -9.23 -12.80 13.08
CA GLU A 413 -10.48 -13.12 12.41
C GLU A 413 -11.16 -11.83 11.94
N ALA A 414 -11.45 -11.69 10.65
CA ALA A 414 -12.00 -10.47 10.09
C ALA A 414 -13.38 -10.11 10.66
N LYS A 415 -14.22 -11.11 10.97
CA LYS A 415 -15.58 -10.91 11.48
C LYS A 415 -15.62 -10.38 12.92
N SER A 416 -14.80 -10.93 13.80
CA SER A 416 -14.82 -10.61 15.24
C SER A 416 -13.66 -9.69 15.68
N GLY A 417 -12.59 -9.61 14.86
CA GLY A 417 -11.35 -8.97 15.25
C GLY A 417 -10.56 -9.74 16.32
N ASN A 418 -10.89 -11.00 16.61
CA ASN A 418 -10.14 -11.77 17.59
C ASN A 418 -8.81 -12.24 16.98
N ARG A 419 -7.73 -12.14 17.75
CA ARG A 419 -6.42 -12.61 17.33
C ARG A 419 -6.43 -14.14 17.17
N LEU A 420 -5.94 -14.60 16.03
CA LEU A 420 -5.79 -16.02 15.69
C LEU A 420 -4.34 -16.47 15.85
N ALA A 421 -3.39 -15.66 15.42
CA ALA A 421 -1.97 -15.96 15.50
C ALA A 421 -1.14 -14.69 15.48
N ALA A 422 0.10 -14.77 15.94
CA ALA A 422 1.09 -13.72 15.76
C ALA A 422 2.50 -14.30 15.71
N GLY A 423 3.40 -13.59 15.07
CA GLY A 423 4.81 -13.96 14.98
C GLY A 423 5.70 -12.74 14.85
N ILE A 424 6.97 -12.94 15.19
CA ILE A 424 8.04 -11.95 15.04
C ILE A 424 9.24 -12.63 14.38
N ASP A 425 9.97 -11.87 13.56
CA ASP A 425 11.09 -12.44 12.79
C ASP A 425 12.30 -12.79 13.66
N GLY A 426 12.49 -12.11 14.78
CA GLY A 426 13.61 -12.34 15.69
C GLY A 426 14.97 -11.86 15.14
N GLN A 427 14.98 -11.16 14.00
CA GLN A 427 16.18 -10.61 13.38
C GLN A 427 16.14 -9.08 13.40
N SER A 428 17.23 -8.47 13.80
CA SER A 428 17.36 -7.01 13.86
C SER A 428 17.26 -6.37 12.47
N ILE A 429 16.66 -5.17 12.42
CA ILE A 429 16.54 -4.35 11.20
C ILE A 429 15.81 -5.12 10.08
N THR A 430 14.68 -5.70 10.41
CA THR A 430 13.81 -6.35 9.44
C THR A 430 12.45 -5.70 9.39
N ALA A 431 11.83 -5.69 8.21
CA ALA A 431 10.47 -5.23 8.03
C ALA A 431 9.67 -6.23 7.22
N ALA A 432 8.41 -6.41 7.59
CA ALA A 432 7.42 -7.15 6.83
C ALA A 432 6.47 -6.19 6.12
N TYR A 433 6.31 -6.34 4.81
CA TYR A 433 5.48 -5.45 3.98
C TYR A 433 4.21 -6.11 3.49
N ALA A 434 4.21 -7.43 3.29
CA ALA A 434 3.04 -8.14 2.79
C ALA A 434 3.08 -9.61 3.19
N VAL A 435 1.89 -10.20 3.31
CA VAL A 435 1.67 -11.64 3.48
C VAL A 435 1.09 -12.21 2.19
N VAL A 436 1.52 -13.41 1.83
CA VAL A 436 0.98 -14.18 0.70
C VAL A 436 0.58 -15.55 1.22
N GLU A 437 -0.71 -15.88 1.19
CA GLU A 437 -1.16 -17.22 1.57
C GLU A 437 -0.69 -18.26 0.57
N THR A 438 -0.39 -19.46 1.07
CA THR A 438 0.01 -20.61 0.27
C THR A 438 -1.19 -21.56 0.08
N LYS A 439 -1.04 -22.55 -0.80
CA LYS A 439 -2.03 -23.62 -0.97
C LYS A 439 -2.22 -24.46 0.30
N ASP A 440 -1.17 -24.53 1.11
CA ASP A 440 -1.26 -25.11 2.45
C ASP A 440 -1.80 -24.03 3.42
N PRO A 441 -3.02 -24.20 3.99
CA PRO A 441 -3.64 -23.19 4.85
C PRO A 441 -2.89 -22.95 6.15
N THR A 442 -1.91 -23.78 6.49
CA THR A 442 -1.06 -23.64 7.68
C THR A 442 0.19 -22.81 7.41
N THR A 443 0.45 -22.41 6.16
CA THR A 443 1.67 -21.67 5.81
C THR A 443 1.38 -20.37 5.06
N VAL A 444 2.26 -19.38 5.25
CA VAL A 444 2.24 -18.09 4.53
C VAL A 444 3.64 -17.68 4.14
N TRP A 445 3.78 -16.97 3.01
CA TRP A 445 5.00 -16.24 2.70
C TRP A 445 4.89 -14.78 3.19
N VAL A 446 5.97 -14.25 3.74
CA VAL A 446 6.05 -12.86 4.19
C VAL A 446 7.15 -12.14 3.43
N TYR A 447 6.72 -11.15 2.65
CA TYR A 447 7.61 -10.27 1.89
C TYR A 447 8.15 -9.15 2.78
N GLY A 448 9.46 -8.94 2.72
CA GLY A 448 10.10 -7.91 3.50
C GLY A 448 11.58 -7.71 3.15
N TYR A 449 12.29 -6.97 3.99
CA TYR A 449 13.75 -6.85 3.86
C TYR A 449 14.47 -7.26 5.16
N HIS A 450 15.75 -7.59 5.02
CA HIS A 450 16.65 -7.86 6.14
C HIS A 450 17.90 -6.98 6.03
N SER A 451 18.21 -6.27 7.11
CA SER A 451 19.43 -5.46 7.26
C SER A 451 19.68 -4.46 6.12
N PHE A 452 18.60 -3.95 5.50
CA PHE A 452 18.67 -3.04 4.34
C PHE A 452 19.51 -3.58 3.16
N ALA A 453 19.77 -4.88 3.11
CA ALA A 453 20.63 -5.48 2.10
C ALA A 453 19.91 -6.49 1.19
N LYS A 454 18.89 -7.15 1.71
CA LYS A 454 18.19 -8.23 1.02
C LYS A 454 16.68 -8.03 1.01
N VAL A 455 16.07 -8.17 -0.17
CA VAL A 455 14.62 -8.31 -0.32
C VAL A 455 14.30 -9.79 -0.34
N ARG A 456 13.42 -10.23 0.55
CA ARG A 456 13.16 -11.64 0.79
C ARG A 456 11.71 -11.99 0.99
N LEU A 457 11.42 -13.26 0.81
CA LEU A 457 10.20 -13.93 1.24
C LEU A 457 10.58 -14.98 2.29
N ASN A 458 10.02 -14.86 3.49
CA ASN A 458 10.13 -15.88 4.53
C ASN A 458 8.86 -16.69 4.58
N LYS A 459 8.98 -18.02 4.55
CA LYS A 459 7.85 -18.92 4.79
C LYS A 459 7.64 -19.10 6.29
N TYR A 460 6.42 -18.92 6.75
CA TYR A 460 6.02 -19.16 8.13
C TYR A 460 4.97 -20.24 8.20
N THR A 461 5.05 -21.08 9.23
CA THR A 461 4.04 -22.08 9.54
C THR A 461 3.23 -21.61 10.75
N LEU A 462 1.91 -21.71 10.66
CA LEU A 462 0.99 -21.47 11.77
C LEU A 462 0.94 -22.73 12.63
N THR A 463 1.44 -22.67 13.87
CA THR A 463 1.46 -23.78 14.82
C THR A 463 0.97 -23.28 16.18
N GLU A 464 -0.08 -23.91 16.73
CA GLU A 464 -0.62 -23.62 18.08
C GLU A 464 -0.83 -22.12 18.36
N GLY A 465 -1.37 -21.39 17.39
CA GLY A 465 -1.58 -19.94 17.47
C GLY A 465 -0.32 -19.09 17.30
N LYS A 466 0.81 -19.69 16.94
CA LYS A 466 2.08 -19.00 16.65
C LYS A 466 2.45 -19.13 15.18
N LEU A 467 3.18 -18.13 14.68
CA LEU A 467 3.83 -18.17 13.36
C LEU A 467 5.30 -18.54 13.56
N VAL A 468 5.70 -19.71 13.05
CA VAL A 468 7.06 -20.21 13.17
C VAL A 468 7.78 -20.03 11.84
N LYS A 469 8.91 -19.32 11.86
CA LYS A 469 9.74 -19.08 10.67
C LYS A 469 10.31 -20.39 10.12
N GLY A 470 10.13 -20.58 8.81
CA GLY A 470 10.69 -21.69 8.02
C GLY A 470 11.75 -21.23 7.04
N THR A 471 11.58 -21.57 5.75
CA THR A 471 12.52 -21.27 4.67
C THR A 471 12.54 -19.80 4.29
N GLU A 472 13.64 -19.35 3.69
CA GLU A 472 13.85 -18.00 3.18
C GLU A 472 14.22 -18.06 1.69
N GLU A 473 13.57 -17.24 0.87
CA GLU A 473 13.93 -16.97 -0.53
C GLU A 473 14.40 -15.53 -0.67
N ILE A 474 15.54 -15.32 -1.31
CA ILE A 474 16.11 -13.99 -1.52
C ILE A 474 15.73 -13.53 -2.94
N VAL A 475 14.75 -12.66 -3.05
CA VAL A 475 14.26 -12.12 -4.32
C VAL A 475 15.26 -11.15 -4.93
N LEU A 476 15.93 -10.36 -4.09
CA LEU A 476 16.94 -9.39 -4.49
C LEU A 476 18.06 -9.34 -3.44
N ASP A 477 19.27 -9.69 -3.83
CA ASP A 477 20.47 -9.57 -2.99
C ASP A 477 21.27 -8.34 -3.41
N LYS A 478 21.27 -7.33 -2.56
CA LYS A 478 21.90 -6.05 -2.82
C LYS A 478 22.49 -5.45 -1.55
N ALA A 479 23.66 -4.84 -1.65
CA ALA A 479 24.37 -4.23 -0.54
C ALA A 479 23.66 -3.04 0.10
N SER A 480 22.73 -2.39 -0.60
CA SER A 480 21.92 -1.30 -0.05
C SER A 480 20.52 -1.26 -0.67
N VAL A 481 19.53 -1.67 0.12
CA VAL A 481 18.10 -1.52 -0.19
C VAL A 481 17.56 -0.36 0.64
N GLY A 482 17.06 0.68 -0.01
CA GLY A 482 16.57 1.88 0.69
C GLY A 482 15.14 1.75 1.17
N VAL A 483 14.23 1.37 0.28
CA VAL A 483 12.77 1.30 0.53
C VAL A 483 12.18 0.18 -0.31
N LEU A 484 11.16 -0.48 0.22
CA LEU A 484 10.27 -1.38 -0.56
C LEU A 484 8.95 -0.69 -0.83
N GLY A 485 8.40 -0.93 -2.01
CA GLY A 485 7.00 -0.63 -2.30
C GLY A 485 6.09 -1.80 -1.94
N ALA A 486 4.79 -1.55 -1.88
CA ALA A 486 3.80 -2.61 -1.71
C ALA A 486 3.84 -3.54 -2.94
N PRO A 487 4.03 -4.85 -2.74
CA PRO A 487 4.06 -5.83 -3.83
C PRO A 487 2.66 -6.13 -4.33
N LEU A 488 2.58 -6.72 -5.51
CA LEU A 488 1.37 -7.26 -6.09
C LEU A 488 1.43 -8.79 -6.11
N ILE A 489 0.33 -9.43 -5.72
CA ILE A 489 0.10 -10.85 -5.93
C ILE A 489 -0.99 -10.97 -7.02
N ASP A 490 -0.68 -11.65 -8.12
CA ASP A 490 -1.58 -11.88 -9.25
C ASP A 490 -1.60 -13.36 -9.60
N GLY A 491 -2.61 -14.07 -9.13
CA GLY A 491 -2.63 -15.53 -9.20
C GLY A 491 -1.44 -16.14 -8.49
N ASN A 492 -0.60 -16.89 -9.22
CA ASN A 492 0.66 -17.40 -8.69
C ASN A 492 1.86 -16.46 -8.96
N ALA A 493 1.64 -15.27 -9.50
CA ALA A 493 2.69 -14.30 -9.73
C ALA A 493 2.88 -13.38 -8.52
N PHE A 494 4.12 -13.08 -8.25
CA PHE A 494 4.57 -12.14 -7.25
C PHE A 494 5.38 -11.03 -7.92
N VAL A 495 4.90 -9.80 -7.84
CA VAL A 495 5.57 -8.62 -8.42
C VAL A 495 6.08 -7.76 -7.28
N SER A 496 7.39 -7.59 -7.18
CA SER A 496 8.03 -6.78 -6.16
C SER A 496 8.64 -5.51 -6.72
N VAL A 497 8.74 -4.49 -5.90
CA VAL A 497 9.40 -3.23 -6.26
C VAL A 497 10.27 -2.74 -5.10
N ALA A 498 11.53 -2.44 -5.39
CA ALA A 498 12.52 -2.04 -4.40
C ALA A 498 13.37 -0.87 -4.90
N ARG A 499 13.75 0.04 -3.99
CA ARG A 499 14.76 1.06 -4.22
C ARG A 499 16.13 0.54 -3.81
N VAL A 500 17.08 0.61 -4.73
CA VAL A 500 18.46 0.15 -4.49
C VAL A 500 19.48 1.18 -4.98
N SER A 501 20.69 1.14 -4.42
CA SER A 501 21.76 2.06 -4.79
C SER A 501 22.72 1.47 -5.82
N ASN A 502 23.21 2.27 -6.73
CA ASN A 502 24.31 2.05 -7.67
C ASN A 502 24.13 0.95 -8.75
N ASN A 503 23.36 -0.10 -8.48
CA ASN A 503 23.00 -1.14 -9.47
C ASN A 503 21.78 -1.94 -9.03
N ALA A 504 21.24 -2.75 -9.93
CA ALA A 504 20.03 -3.54 -9.71
C ALA A 504 20.19 -4.66 -8.65
N GLY A 505 21.42 -5.00 -8.24
CA GLY A 505 21.66 -6.16 -7.38
C GLY A 505 21.54 -7.49 -8.11
N LYS A 506 21.69 -8.59 -7.36
CA LYS A 506 21.46 -9.94 -7.88
C LYS A 506 19.98 -10.29 -7.70
N ILE A 507 19.30 -10.49 -8.81
CA ILE A 507 17.88 -10.84 -8.86
C ILE A 507 17.76 -12.36 -8.91
N LEU A 508 16.84 -12.94 -8.14
CA LEU A 508 16.57 -14.38 -8.13
C LEU A 508 16.25 -14.88 -9.56
N GLY A 509 16.99 -15.90 -10.01
CA GLY A 509 16.82 -16.50 -11.33
C GLY A 509 17.43 -15.71 -12.49
N VAL A 510 18.10 -14.58 -12.25
CA VAL A 510 18.81 -13.79 -13.28
C VAL A 510 20.28 -14.06 -13.24
N THR A 511 20.86 -14.43 -14.40
CA THR A 511 22.30 -14.59 -14.59
C THR A 511 22.88 -13.38 -15.32
N GLY A 512 24.11 -12.98 -14.96
CA GLY A 512 24.82 -11.85 -15.58
C GLY A 512 25.06 -10.68 -14.62
N GLU A 513 25.68 -9.62 -15.15
CA GLU A 513 26.00 -8.43 -14.37
C GLU A 513 24.75 -7.57 -14.16
N PRO A 514 24.53 -7.05 -12.93
CA PRO A 514 23.41 -6.17 -12.66
C PRO A 514 23.49 -4.86 -13.43
N THR A 515 22.34 -4.32 -13.88
CA THR A 515 22.25 -2.98 -14.46
C THR A 515 22.80 -1.94 -13.49
N LYS A 516 23.72 -1.10 -13.96
CA LYS A 516 24.33 -0.02 -13.16
C LYS A 516 23.51 1.26 -13.26
N PHE A 517 23.43 2.01 -12.17
CA PHE A 517 22.82 3.35 -12.11
C PHE A 517 23.79 4.35 -11.50
N TYR A 518 23.54 5.62 -11.70
CA TYR A 518 24.37 6.69 -11.14
C TYR A 518 24.14 6.94 -9.64
N SER A 519 22.98 6.54 -9.10
CA SER A 519 22.62 6.77 -7.70
C SER A 519 21.60 5.73 -7.23
N TRP A 520 20.40 6.16 -6.84
CA TRP A 520 19.30 5.29 -6.44
C TRP A 520 18.43 4.96 -7.65
N GLY A 521 18.19 3.70 -7.88
CA GLY A 521 17.25 3.21 -8.88
C GLY A 521 16.15 2.36 -8.26
N ILE A 522 15.12 2.11 -9.04
CA ILE A 522 14.03 1.20 -8.71
C ILE A 522 14.23 -0.07 -9.52
N VAL A 523 14.10 -1.21 -8.86
CA VAL A 523 14.06 -2.54 -9.49
C VAL A 523 12.67 -3.09 -9.29
N LEU A 524 12.01 -3.39 -10.38
CA LEU A 524 10.73 -4.08 -10.45
C LEU A 524 10.98 -5.51 -10.94
N THR A 525 10.49 -6.53 -10.21
CA THR A 525 10.69 -7.93 -10.59
C THR A 525 9.38 -8.69 -10.57
N LYS A 526 9.22 -9.62 -11.50
CA LYS A 526 8.11 -10.59 -11.50
C LYS A 526 8.66 -12.00 -11.39
N HIS A 527 8.12 -12.74 -10.43
CA HIS A 527 8.36 -14.17 -10.23
C HIS A 527 7.02 -14.90 -10.18
N THR A 528 7.01 -16.18 -10.51
CA THR A 528 5.86 -17.06 -10.24
C THR A 528 6.24 -18.11 -9.21
N CYS A 529 5.27 -18.52 -8.39
CA CYS A 529 5.47 -19.53 -7.37
C CYS A 529 4.23 -20.46 -7.35
N ASP A 530 4.47 -21.75 -7.55
CA ASP A 530 3.37 -22.73 -7.62
C ASP A 530 2.71 -22.98 -6.25
N ASP A 531 3.38 -22.57 -5.16
CA ASP A 531 2.88 -22.67 -3.78
C ASP A 531 1.89 -21.54 -3.42
N ILE A 532 1.89 -20.41 -4.14
CA ILE A 532 0.97 -19.30 -3.88
C ILE A 532 -0.47 -19.73 -4.16
N LEU A 533 -1.39 -19.41 -3.24
CA LEU A 533 -2.81 -19.64 -3.41
C LEU A 533 -3.41 -18.64 -4.41
N ALA A 534 -3.64 -19.11 -5.63
CA ALA A 534 -4.08 -18.28 -6.75
C ALA A 534 -5.39 -17.51 -6.49
N GLU A 535 -6.29 -18.06 -5.68
CA GLU A 535 -7.57 -17.43 -5.35
C GLU A 535 -7.42 -16.18 -4.48
N ASN A 536 -6.33 -16.11 -3.70
CA ASN A 536 -6.03 -14.98 -2.82
C ASN A 536 -5.12 -13.94 -3.46
N GLY A 537 -4.53 -14.24 -4.61
CA GLY A 537 -3.65 -13.33 -5.34
C GLY A 537 -4.31 -12.06 -5.88
N LYS A 538 -5.62 -11.93 -5.76
CA LYS A 538 -6.36 -10.73 -6.17
C LYS A 538 -6.59 -9.79 -4.98
N THR A 539 -5.51 -9.27 -4.40
CA THR A 539 -5.59 -8.19 -3.39
C THR A 539 -5.96 -6.84 -3.98
N THR A 540 -5.96 -6.72 -5.28
CA THR A 540 -6.40 -5.55 -6.01
C THR A 540 -7.88 -5.72 -6.35
N GLY A 541 -8.73 -4.84 -5.87
CA GLY A 541 -10.16 -4.59 -6.05
C GLY A 541 -11.05 -5.40 -7.01
N ILE A 542 -10.50 -6.35 -7.75
CA ILE A 542 -11.23 -7.23 -8.68
C ILE A 542 -11.10 -8.69 -8.19
N GLN A 543 -11.42 -8.90 -6.92
CA GLN A 543 -11.62 -10.26 -6.45
C GLN A 543 -13.10 -10.62 -6.51
N ASP A 544 -13.33 -11.70 -7.25
CA ASP A 544 -14.56 -12.47 -7.37
C ASP A 544 -15.69 -11.97 -8.25
N VAL A 545 -15.74 -12.57 -9.43
CA VAL A 545 -17.00 -12.87 -10.15
C VAL A 545 -17.94 -13.81 -9.34
N SER A 546 -17.55 -14.16 -8.10
CA SER A 546 -18.31 -15.08 -7.22
C SER A 546 -19.52 -14.44 -6.52
N VAL A 547 -19.83 -13.17 -6.73
CA VAL A 547 -20.95 -12.47 -6.06
C VAL A 547 -22.33 -12.77 -6.66
N LEU A 548 -22.42 -13.67 -7.59
CA LEU A 548 -23.73 -14.21 -8.00
C LEU A 548 -24.14 -15.49 -7.24
N LYS A 549 -23.44 -15.83 -6.14
CA LYS A 549 -23.74 -17.03 -5.35
C LYS A 549 -25.06 -17.01 -4.58
N ASP A 550 -25.71 -15.88 -4.42
CA ASP A 550 -26.92 -15.77 -3.59
C ASP A 550 -28.23 -15.62 -4.34
N LYS A 551 -28.24 -15.84 -5.67
CA LYS A 551 -29.50 -16.10 -6.38
C LYS A 551 -29.52 -17.54 -6.89
N VAL A 552 -29.97 -18.42 -6.03
CA VAL A 552 -30.44 -19.74 -6.44
C VAL A 552 -31.46 -19.57 -7.57
N GLY A 553 -31.10 -19.99 -8.80
CA GLY A 553 -32.04 -20.08 -9.90
C GLY A 553 -31.76 -19.25 -11.15
N ASN A 554 -30.61 -18.64 -11.31
CA ASN A 554 -30.29 -17.91 -12.55
C ASN A 554 -28.96 -18.38 -13.16
N CYS A 555 -29.04 -19.14 -14.27
CA CYS A 555 -27.91 -19.61 -15.04
C CYS A 555 -27.69 -18.73 -16.30
N ASP A 556 -27.90 -17.43 -16.20
CA ASP A 556 -27.67 -16.51 -17.30
C ASP A 556 -26.24 -16.64 -17.85
N VAL A 557 -26.12 -16.59 -19.17
CA VAL A 557 -24.88 -16.78 -19.91
C VAL A 557 -24.33 -15.44 -20.37
N TYR A 558 -23.08 -15.20 -20.05
CA TYR A 558 -22.37 -13.99 -20.44
C TYR A 558 -21.08 -14.33 -21.21
N THR A 559 -20.67 -13.43 -22.09
CA THR A 559 -19.30 -13.45 -22.62
C THR A 559 -18.29 -13.21 -21.49
N LEU A 560 -17.01 -13.46 -21.74
CA LEU A 560 -15.93 -13.08 -20.80
C LEU A 560 -15.84 -11.58 -20.55
N THR A 561 -16.40 -10.76 -21.46
CA THR A 561 -16.47 -9.31 -21.33
C THR A 561 -17.73 -8.82 -20.62
N GLY A 562 -18.58 -9.75 -20.10
CA GLY A 562 -19.77 -9.43 -19.32
C GLY A 562 -21.03 -9.12 -20.13
N VAL A 563 -21.01 -9.34 -21.45
CA VAL A 563 -22.21 -9.16 -22.30
C VAL A 563 -23.15 -10.35 -22.11
N LEU A 564 -24.41 -10.11 -21.75
CA LEU A 564 -25.45 -11.13 -21.63
C LEU A 564 -25.74 -11.74 -23.00
N ILE A 565 -25.55 -13.05 -23.15
CA ILE A 565 -25.83 -13.82 -24.37
C ILE A 565 -27.20 -14.46 -24.27
N LYS A 566 -27.52 -15.06 -23.10
CA LYS A 566 -28.74 -15.86 -22.92
C LYS A 566 -29.18 -15.84 -21.46
N ARG A 567 -30.49 -15.79 -21.23
CA ARG A 567 -31.08 -16.02 -19.92
C ARG A 567 -31.50 -17.47 -19.79
N ALA A 568 -31.09 -18.11 -18.70
CA ALA A 568 -31.38 -19.51 -18.43
C ALA A 568 -31.65 -19.75 -16.93
N LYS A 569 -32.56 -20.67 -16.63
CA LYS A 569 -32.89 -21.06 -15.26
C LYS A 569 -32.12 -22.30 -14.80
N THR A 570 -31.58 -23.07 -15.71
CA THR A 570 -30.80 -24.29 -15.45
C THR A 570 -29.50 -24.28 -16.24
N MET A 571 -28.51 -25.08 -15.78
CA MET A 571 -27.24 -25.22 -16.51
C MET A 571 -27.45 -25.90 -17.89
N ALA A 572 -28.39 -26.84 -17.99
CA ALA A 572 -28.72 -27.49 -19.25
C ALA A 572 -29.28 -26.49 -20.24
N ASP A 573 -30.20 -25.62 -19.84
CA ASP A 573 -30.71 -24.54 -20.68
C ASP A 573 -29.62 -23.57 -21.07
N ALA A 574 -28.73 -23.24 -20.14
CA ALA A 574 -27.65 -22.29 -20.36
C ALA A 574 -26.68 -22.76 -21.45
N THR A 575 -26.30 -24.04 -21.46
CA THR A 575 -25.32 -24.60 -22.38
C THR A 575 -25.93 -25.03 -23.73
N ASN A 576 -27.25 -25.24 -23.78
CA ASN A 576 -27.92 -25.65 -24.99
C ASN A 576 -27.87 -24.55 -26.07
N GLY A 577 -27.36 -24.91 -27.25
CA GLY A 577 -27.24 -24.01 -28.42
C GLY A 577 -26.14 -22.95 -28.33
N LEU A 578 -25.23 -23.05 -27.38
CA LEU A 578 -24.00 -22.25 -27.39
C LEU A 578 -22.95 -22.89 -28.33
N ASN A 579 -22.21 -22.04 -29.02
CA ASN A 579 -21.02 -22.49 -29.74
C ASN A 579 -19.94 -22.96 -28.76
N PRO A 580 -19.05 -23.89 -29.16
CA PRO A 580 -17.90 -24.22 -28.34
C PRO A 580 -17.10 -22.97 -27.96
N GLY A 581 -16.82 -22.81 -26.68
CA GLY A 581 -16.16 -21.60 -26.19
C GLY A 581 -16.16 -21.49 -24.67
N LEU A 582 -15.57 -20.39 -24.16
CA LEU A 582 -15.52 -20.07 -22.75
C LEU A 582 -16.55 -18.99 -22.40
N TYR A 583 -17.43 -19.27 -21.44
CA TYR A 583 -18.54 -18.43 -21.02
C TYR A 583 -18.56 -18.23 -19.51
N ILE A 584 -19.29 -17.22 -19.05
CA ILE A 584 -19.65 -17.05 -17.63
C ILE A 584 -21.11 -17.50 -17.50
N ILE A 585 -21.36 -18.59 -16.78
CA ILE A 585 -22.70 -19.15 -16.57
C ILE A 585 -22.94 -19.27 -15.06
N GLY A 586 -23.99 -18.64 -14.55
CA GLY A 586 -24.28 -18.61 -13.12
C GLY A 586 -23.10 -18.11 -12.28
N GLY A 587 -22.33 -17.16 -12.82
CA GLY A 587 -21.14 -16.60 -12.18
C GLY A 587 -19.88 -17.48 -12.23
N LYS A 588 -19.90 -18.60 -12.93
CA LYS A 588 -18.74 -19.50 -13.09
C LYS A 588 -18.23 -19.50 -14.54
N LYS A 589 -16.92 -19.61 -14.73
CA LYS A 589 -16.34 -19.86 -16.04
C LYS A 589 -16.65 -21.31 -16.45
N VAL A 590 -17.29 -21.49 -17.58
CA VAL A 590 -17.72 -22.79 -18.12
C VAL A 590 -17.19 -22.94 -19.54
N ILE A 591 -16.52 -24.05 -19.82
CA ILE A 591 -16.12 -24.44 -21.18
C ILE A 591 -17.27 -25.22 -21.76
N VAL A 592 -17.89 -24.71 -22.84
CA VAL A 592 -18.83 -25.42 -23.69
C VAL A 592 -18.02 -26.10 -24.78
N LYS A 593 -18.11 -27.41 -24.88
CA LYS A 593 -17.40 -28.25 -25.88
C LYS A 593 -18.22 -28.47 -27.11
#